data_bb0f4c97a8c3ee4fff909a5621c35f45
#
_entry.id   bb0f4c97a8c3ee4fff909a5621c35f45
#
_cell.length_a   1.000
_cell.length_b   1.000
_cell.length_c   1.000
_cell.angle_alpha   90.00
_cell.angle_beta   90.00
_cell.angle_gamma   90.00
#
_symmetry.space_group_name_H-M   'P 1'
#
loop_
_entity.id
_entity.type
_entity.pdbx_description
1 polymer ?
#
loop_
_entity_poly.entity_id
_entity_poly.type
_entity_poly.pdbx_seq_one_letter_code
_entity_poly.pdbx_strand_id
1 'polypeptide(L)'
;MPNAPRKKTAAKKTTSKSKKASVPQGNSASRLIDQRIKELGDWRGEMLAKLRAVIKQADPDAIEEWKWDVPVWSHDGLICTGESYKQIVKLTFAKGASLADPSHLFNSSLEGNTRRAIDFHEGEKIDEKALKALIQAAVTANTSRARR
;
A
#
# COMPACT_ATOMS: atom_id res chain seq x y z
N MET A 1 -24.54 -24.20 24.35
CA MET A 1 -24.55 -23.85 24.23
C MET A 1 -24.52 -23.54 23.96
N PRO A 2 -24.69 -23.36 23.94
CA PRO A 2 -24.55 -22.86 23.69
C PRO A 2 -24.10 -22.38 23.37
N ASN A 3 -24.05 -22.41 23.28
CA ASN A 3 -23.59 -21.84 23.02
C ASN A 3 -23.10 -21.41 22.50
N ALA A 4 -23.08 -21.45 22.38
CA ALA A 4 -22.56 -20.91 22.01
C ALA A 4 -22.13 -20.42 21.45
N PRO A 5 -22.35 -20.52 21.31
CA PRO A 5 -21.82 -19.88 20.79
C PRO A 5 -21.38 -19.31 20.34
N ARG A 6 -21.49 -19.45 20.48
CA ARG A 6 -21.11 -18.78 20.30
C ARG A 6 -20.59 -18.22 19.91
N LYS A 7 -20.45 -18.43 19.90
CA LYS A 7 -19.85 -17.85 19.78
C LYS A 7 -19.32 -17.39 19.23
N LYS A 8 -19.35 -17.57 19.19
CA LYS A 8 -18.83 -17.01 18.97
C LYS A 8 -18.43 -16.37 18.45
N THR A 9 -18.53 -16.56 18.42
CA THR A 9 -18.14 -15.79 18.24
C THR A 9 -17.68 -15.15 17.98
N ALA A 10 -17.66 -15.30 18.18
CA ALA A 10 -17.21 -14.49 18.23
C ALA A 10 -16.59 -14.01 18.12
N ALA A 11 -16.54 -14.21 18.15
CA ALA A 11 -15.96 -13.52 18.21
C ALA A 11 -15.39 -13.10 17.97
N LYS A 12 -15.37 -13.15 18.00
CA LYS A 12 -14.94 -12.53 17.99
C LYS A 12 -14.59 -11.75 17.83
N LYS A 13 -14.57 -11.76 18.07
CA LYS A 13 -14.26 -10.86 18.20
C LYS A 13 -13.81 -10.15 18.37
N THR A 14 -13.58 -10.20 18.54
CA THR A 14 -13.16 -9.35 18.87
C THR A 14 -12.61 -8.73 19.07
N THR A 15 -12.37 -8.67 19.28
CA THR A 15 -11.91 -7.92 19.56
C THR A 15 -11.47 -7.17 19.73
N SER A 16 -11.37 -6.96 19.93
CA SER A 16 -11.03 -6.10 20.09
C SER A 16 -10.56 -5.45 20.34
N LYS A 17 -10.47 -5.28 20.78
CA LYS A 17 -10.03 -4.65 20.89
C LYS A 17 -9.22 -3.99 20.90
N SER A 18 -9.01 -3.95 20.95
CA SER A 18 -8.34 -3.35 20.73
C SER A 18 -7.81 -2.80 20.31
N LYS A 19 -8.00 -2.59 20.30
CA LYS A 19 -7.65 -2.20 19.72
C LYS A 19 -7.10 -1.43 19.21
N LYS A 20 -7.44 -1.28 19.37
CA LYS A 20 -6.91 -0.36 18.80
C LYS A 20 -5.62 -0.31 18.15
N ALA A 21 -5.21 -0.17 18.28
CA ALA A 21 -3.94 -0.12 17.71
C ALA A 21 -3.56 -1.27 16.88
N SER A 22 -4.45 -2.09 16.58
CA SER A 22 -4.10 -3.31 15.89
C SER A 22 -4.22 -3.17 14.39
N VAL A 23 -3.38 -2.29 13.81
CA VAL A 23 -3.19 -2.27 12.36
C VAL A 23 -2.34 -3.48 12.01
N PRO A 24 -2.82 -4.38 11.12
CA PRO A 24 -2.00 -5.53 10.70
C PRO A 24 -0.71 -5.08 10.04
N GLN A 25 0.38 -5.70 10.42
CA GLN A 25 1.70 -5.43 9.88
C GLN A 25 2.42 -6.74 9.62
N GLY A 26 3.43 -6.69 8.76
CA GLY A 26 4.27 -7.83 8.51
C GLY A 26 3.47 -8.97 7.90
N ASN A 27 3.61 -10.17 8.46
CA ASN A 27 3.01 -11.37 7.88
C ASN A 27 1.49 -11.31 7.80
N SER A 28 0.83 -10.71 8.81
CA SER A 28 -0.63 -10.58 8.78
C SER A 28 -1.10 -9.69 7.64
N ALA A 29 -0.43 -8.56 7.46
CA ALA A 29 -0.75 -7.65 6.36
C ALA A 29 -0.43 -8.30 5.02
N SER A 30 0.72 -8.98 4.93
CA SER A 30 1.13 -9.63 3.68
C SER A 30 0.09 -10.63 3.21
N ARG A 31 -0.51 -11.37 4.14
CA ARG A 31 -1.58 -12.31 3.79
C ARG A 31 -2.83 -11.61 3.27
N LEU A 32 -3.18 -10.46 3.86
CA LEU A 32 -4.32 -9.70 3.39
C LEU A 32 -4.06 -9.14 1.99
N ILE A 33 -2.82 -8.73 1.74
CA ILE A 33 -2.43 -8.27 0.40
C ILE A 33 -2.50 -9.42 -0.59
N ASP A 34 -1.98 -10.59 -0.22
CA ASP A 34 -2.07 -11.79 -1.06
C ASP A 34 -3.52 -12.09 -1.39
N GLN A 35 -4.40 -11.99 -0.39
CA GLN A 35 -5.81 -12.26 -0.58
C GLN A 35 -6.46 -11.25 -1.52
N ARG A 36 -6.13 -9.96 -1.38
CA ARG A 36 -6.67 -8.92 -2.25
C ARG A 36 -6.26 -9.18 -3.71
N ILE A 37 -4.99 -9.51 -3.92
CA ILE A 37 -4.49 -9.82 -5.27
C ILE A 37 -5.29 -10.97 -5.86
N LYS A 38 -5.51 -12.02 -5.07
CA LYS A 38 -6.25 -13.18 -5.51
C LYS A 38 -7.72 -12.87 -5.79
N GLU A 39 -8.34 -12.08 -4.92
CA GLU A 39 -9.75 -11.72 -5.07
C GLU A 39 -10.01 -10.88 -6.32
N LEU A 40 -9.07 -10.03 -6.68
CA LEU A 40 -9.21 -9.22 -7.90
C LEU A 40 -9.30 -10.10 -9.15
N GLY A 41 -8.49 -11.15 -9.23
CA GLY A 41 -8.63 -12.20 -10.21
C GLY A 41 -8.47 -11.82 -11.66
N ASP A 42 -8.07 -10.58 -11.95
CA ASP A 42 -7.91 -10.09 -13.31
C ASP A 42 -6.62 -9.25 -13.38
N TRP A 43 -6.51 -8.42 -14.43
CA TRP A 43 -5.30 -7.62 -14.65
C TRP A 43 -4.95 -6.75 -13.43
N ARG A 44 -5.96 -6.34 -12.65
CA ARG A 44 -5.70 -5.50 -11.47
C ARG A 44 -4.90 -6.26 -10.41
N GLY A 45 -5.21 -7.52 -10.22
CA GLY A 45 -4.43 -8.37 -9.31
C GLY A 45 -3.01 -8.53 -9.77
N GLU A 46 -2.82 -8.77 -11.08
CA GLU A 46 -1.47 -8.89 -11.64
C GLU A 46 -0.70 -7.58 -11.51
N MET A 47 -1.36 -6.47 -11.79
CA MET A 47 -0.73 -5.15 -11.67
C MET A 47 -0.31 -4.88 -10.23
N LEU A 48 -1.22 -5.13 -9.28
CA LEU A 48 -0.92 -4.91 -7.87
C LEU A 48 0.25 -5.78 -7.41
N ALA A 49 0.29 -7.04 -7.88
CA ALA A 49 1.39 -7.94 -7.54
C ALA A 49 2.73 -7.41 -8.07
N LYS A 50 2.73 -6.88 -9.29
CA LYS A 50 3.95 -6.31 -9.88
C LYS A 50 4.41 -5.08 -9.13
N LEU A 51 3.47 -4.20 -8.79
CA LEU A 51 3.80 -3.00 -8.03
C LEU A 51 4.37 -3.35 -6.66
N ARG A 52 3.77 -4.35 -6.00
CA ARG A 52 4.28 -4.85 -4.73
C ARG A 52 5.71 -5.32 -4.85
N ALA A 53 6.01 -6.08 -5.91
CA ALA A 53 7.36 -6.59 -6.14
C ALA A 53 8.35 -5.45 -6.35
N VAL A 54 7.98 -4.43 -7.13
CA VAL A 54 8.83 -3.28 -7.37
C VAL A 54 9.12 -2.53 -6.07
N ILE A 55 8.09 -2.34 -5.24
CA ILE A 55 8.26 -1.66 -3.95
C ILE A 55 9.24 -2.42 -3.08
N LYS A 56 9.11 -3.74 -2.99
CA LYS A 56 9.98 -4.54 -2.15
C LYS A 56 11.40 -4.62 -2.69
N GLN A 57 11.56 -4.54 -4.00
CA GLN A 57 12.90 -4.48 -4.61
C GLN A 57 13.55 -3.13 -4.36
N ALA A 58 12.76 -2.06 -4.40
CA ALA A 58 13.28 -0.71 -4.15
C ALA A 58 13.68 -0.54 -2.69
N ASP A 59 12.93 -1.17 -1.78
CA ASP A 59 13.17 -1.06 -0.34
C ASP A 59 12.83 -2.38 0.33
N PRO A 60 13.82 -3.28 0.47
CA PRO A 60 13.59 -4.57 1.12
C PRO A 60 13.13 -4.45 2.57
N ASP A 61 13.36 -3.32 3.22
CA ASP A 61 12.97 -3.07 4.59
C ASP A 61 11.57 -2.46 4.72
N ALA A 62 10.89 -2.22 3.60
CA ALA A 62 9.54 -1.67 3.64
C ALA A 62 8.62 -2.62 4.41
N ILE A 63 7.81 -2.03 5.28
CA ILE A 63 6.85 -2.77 6.09
C ILE A 63 5.52 -2.77 5.36
N GLU A 64 4.95 -3.96 5.16
CA GLU A 64 3.62 -4.07 4.60
C GLU A 64 2.60 -3.93 5.72
N GLU A 65 1.59 -3.11 5.48
CA GLU A 65 0.53 -2.86 6.44
C GLU A 65 -0.81 -2.95 5.71
N TRP A 66 -1.87 -3.04 6.50
CA TRP A 66 -3.24 -3.05 5.97
C TRP A 66 -4.03 -1.99 6.70
N LYS A 67 -4.32 -0.90 6.02
CA LYS A 67 -5.06 0.23 6.57
C LYS A 67 -6.09 0.68 5.55
N TRP A 68 -7.19 1.20 6.05
CA TRP A 68 -8.24 1.74 5.18
C TRP A 68 -8.70 0.72 4.14
N ASP A 69 -8.62 -0.55 4.50
CA ASP A 69 -9.01 -1.66 3.63
C ASP A 69 -8.17 -1.77 2.37
N VAL A 70 -6.92 -1.31 2.42
CA VAL A 70 -5.99 -1.40 1.27
C VAL A 70 -4.58 -1.75 1.73
N PRO A 71 -3.77 -2.29 0.80
CA PRO A 71 -2.33 -2.46 1.05
C PRO A 71 -1.65 -1.12 1.29
N VAL A 72 -0.75 -1.10 2.25
CA VAL A 72 0.02 0.08 2.62
C VAL A 72 1.46 -0.34 2.82
N TRP A 73 2.38 0.51 2.39
CA TRP A 73 3.82 0.29 2.61
C TRP A 73 4.40 1.48 3.34
N SER A 74 5.23 1.19 4.34
CA SER A 74 5.83 2.23 5.17
C SER A 74 7.28 1.91 5.50
N HIS A 75 8.02 2.96 5.81
CA HIS A 75 9.41 2.88 6.26
C HIS A 75 9.70 4.23 6.94
N ASP A 76 9.70 4.22 8.28
CA ASP A 76 9.80 5.45 9.09
C ASP A 76 8.70 6.45 8.70
N GLY A 77 7.54 5.94 8.38
CA GLY A 77 6.39 6.72 7.93
C GLY A 77 5.82 6.13 6.67
N LEU A 78 4.69 6.64 6.27
CA LEU A 78 3.95 6.13 5.13
C LEU A 78 4.72 6.41 3.83
N ILE A 79 4.90 5.37 3.01
CA ILE A 79 5.44 5.51 1.66
C ILE A 79 4.28 5.71 0.69
N CYS A 80 3.45 4.69 0.54
CA CYS A 80 2.35 4.73 -0.41
C CYS A 80 1.29 3.70 -0.05
N THR A 81 0.12 3.86 -0.67
CA THR A 81 -0.98 2.91 -0.58
C THR A 81 -1.28 2.36 -1.96
N GLY A 82 -1.77 1.12 -2.02
CA GLY A 82 -2.17 0.49 -3.28
C GLY A 82 -3.67 0.32 -3.31
N GLU A 83 -4.33 1.01 -4.22
CA GLU A 83 -5.78 1.01 -4.31
C GLU A 83 -6.21 0.39 -5.62
N SER A 84 -7.32 -0.33 -5.58
CA SER A 84 -7.86 -0.98 -6.78
C SER A 84 -9.27 -0.47 -7.02
N TYR A 85 -9.48 0.05 -8.21
CA TYR A 85 -10.77 0.53 -8.63
C TYR A 85 -11.22 -0.28 -9.84
N LYS A 86 -12.39 0.03 -10.35
CA LYS A 86 -12.96 -0.78 -11.44
C LYS A 86 -12.07 -0.78 -12.68
N GLN A 87 -11.47 0.36 -13.01
CA GLN A 87 -10.73 0.55 -14.25
C GLN A 87 -9.26 0.88 -14.05
N ILE A 88 -8.81 1.06 -12.83
CA ILE A 88 -7.43 1.43 -12.56
C ILE A 88 -6.92 0.79 -11.28
N VAL A 89 -5.60 0.65 -11.21
CA VAL A 89 -4.89 0.40 -9.97
C VAL A 89 -4.10 1.67 -9.68
N LYS A 90 -4.16 2.14 -8.44
CA LYS A 90 -3.58 3.42 -8.07
C LYS A 90 -2.56 3.25 -6.96
N LEU A 91 -1.40 3.88 -7.11
CA LEU A 91 -0.46 4.07 -6.01
C LEU A 91 -0.52 5.52 -5.58
N THR A 92 -0.87 5.75 -4.32
CA THR A 92 -0.92 7.09 -3.77
C THR A 92 0.27 7.29 -2.83
N PHE A 93 1.12 8.24 -3.15
CA PHE A 93 2.29 8.57 -2.34
C PHE A 93 1.91 9.66 -1.36
N ALA A 94 2.02 9.35 -0.07
CA ALA A 94 1.55 10.25 0.99
C ALA A 94 2.19 11.63 0.93
N LYS A 95 3.46 11.68 0.52
CA LYS A 95 4.21 12.93 0.45
C LYS A 95 4.63 13.25 -0.97
N GLY A 96 3.85 12.78 -1.93
CA GLY A 96 4.19 12.87 -3.34
C GLY A 96 4.48 14.27 -3.81
N ALA A 97 3.76 15.27 -3.27
CA ALA A 97 3.95 16.65 -3.70
C ALA A 97 5.34 17.19 -3.39
N SER A 98 6.03 16.61 -2.41
CA SER A 98 7.37 17.04 -2.03
C SER A 98 8.48 16.22 -2.69
N LEU A 99 8.13 15.25 -3.52
CA LEU A 99 9.11 14.38 -4.14
C LEU A 99 9.43 14.87 -5.54
N ALA A 100 10.71 14.79 -5.90
CA ALA A 100 11.11 15.00 -7.29
C ALA A 100 10.59 13.82 -8.11
N ASP A 101 10.03 14.12 -9.25
CA ASP A 101 9.48 13.10 -10.15
C ASP A 101 9.96 13.41 -11.57
N PRO A 102 11.26 13.21 -11.82
CA PRO A 102 11.83 13.61 -13.10
C PRO A 102 11.26 12.83 -14.29
N SER A 103 10.74 11.63 -14.05
CA SER A 103 10.14 10.82 -15.10
C SER A 103 8.64 11.08 -15.27
N HIS A 104 8.10 12.01 -14.51
CA HIS A 104 6.69 12.40 -14.60
C HIS A 104 5.75 11.21 -14.42
N LEU A 105 6.02 10.39 -13.40
CA LEU A 105 5.17 9.23 -13.11
C LEU A 105 3.82 9.63 -12.54
N PHE A 106 3.79 10.67 -11.69
CA PHE A 106 2.52 11.10 -11.12
C PHE A 106 1.60 11.61 -12.22
N ASN A 107 0.43 11.03 -12.31
CA ASN A 107 -0.56 11.38 -13.32
C ASN A 107 -1.97 11.56 -12.73
N SER A 108 -2.06 11.57 -11.40
CA SER A 108 -3.33 11.68 -10.70
C SER A 108 -3.10 12.45 -9.41
N SER A 109 -4.15 13.11 -8.91
CA SER A 109 -4.08 13.91 -7.69
C SER A 109 -3.03 15.02 -7.77
N LEU A 110 -2.84 15.57 -8.96
CA LEU A 110 -1.74 16.52 -9.23
C LEU A 110 -1.92 17.85 -8.53
N GLU A 111 -3.13 18.17 -8.08
CA GLU A 111 -3.41 19.42 -7.39
C GLU A 111 -3.34 19.28 -5.88
N GLY A 112 -3.06 18.07 -5.38
CA GLY A 112 -2.93 17.86 -3.95
C GLY A 112 -1.72 18.58 -3.38
N ASN A 113 -1.86 19.12 -2.19
CA ASN A 113 -0.77 19.81 -1.51
C ASN A 113 0.24 18.84 -0.91
N THR A 114 -0.16 17.60 -0.68
CA THR A 114 0.67 16.60 -0.02
C THR A 114 0.77 15.33 -0.83
N ARG A 115 -0.38 14.78 -1.22
CA ARG A 115 -0.43 13.48 -1.90
C ARG A 115 -0.35 13.66 -3.41
N ARG A 116 0.27 12.68 -4.05
CA ARG A 116 0.26 12.54 -5.50
C ARG A 116 0.09 11.06 -5.80
N ALA A 117 -0.48 10.75 -6.95
CA ALA A 117 -0.79 9.37 -7.27
C ALA A 117 -0.42 9.01 -8.70
N ILE A 118 -0.25 7.71 -8.92
CA ILE A 118 -0.03 7.14 -10.24
C ILE A 118 -1.19 6.20 -10.51
N ASP A 119 -1.93 6.44 -11.58
CA ASP A 119 -2.98 5.55 -12.05
C ASP A 119 -2.40 4.63 -13.11
N PHE A 120 -2.59 3.32 -12.93
CA PHE A 120 -2.18 2.30 -13.87
C PHE A 120 -3.41 1.70 -14.52
N HIS A 121 -3.38 1.58 -15.85
CA HIS A 121 -4.48 1.03 -16.63
C HIS A 121 -4.11 -0.34 -17.15
N GLU A 122 -5.12 -1.08 -17.57
CA GLU A 122 -4.90 -2.41 -18.12
C GLU A 122 -3.93 -2.35 -19.31
N GLY A 123 -2.95 -3.24 -19.30
CA GLY A 123 -1.98 -3.33 -20.39
C GLY A 123 -0.81 -2.37 -20.29
N GLU A 124 -0.85 -1.43 -19.34
CA GLU A 124 0.27 -0.51 -19.19
C GLU A 124 1.49 -1.21 -18.64
N LYS A 125 2.65 -0.82 -19.13
CA LYS A 125 3.91 -1.31 -18.60
C LYS A 125 4.37 -0.39 -17.50
N ILE A 126 4.94 -0.98 -16.46
CA ILE A 126 5.51 -0.23 -15.35
C ILE A 126 6.94 0.16 -15.73
N ASP A 127 7.25 1.44 -15.61
CA ASP A 127 8.63 1.89 -15.69
C ASP A 127 9.28 1.58 -14.34
N GLU A 128 9.80 0.36 -14.22
CA GLU A 128 10.26 -0.13 -12.92
C GLU A 128 11.42 0.68 -12.36
N LYS A 129 12.33 1.08 -13.23
CA LYS A 129 13.49 1.86 -12.79
C LYS A 129 13.05 3.20 -12.21
N ALA A 130 12.19 3.89 -12.92
CA ALA A 130 11.69 5.19 -12.46
C ALA A 130 10.86 5.04 -11.18
N LEU A 131 10.04 4.00 -11.11
CA LEU A 131 9.22 3.76 -9.94
C LEU A 131 10.08 3.43 -8.72
N LYS A 132 11.10 2.60 -8.89
CA LYS A 132 12.03 2.30 -7.80
C LYS A 132 12.71 3.57 -7.28
N ALA A 133 13.13 4.44 -8.19
CA ALA A 133 13.77 5.69 -7.80
C ALA A 133 12.79 6.57 -6.99
N LEU A 134 11.54 6.61 -7.40
CA LEU A 134 10.52 7.39 -6.71
C LEU A 134 10.25 6.84 -5.31
N ILE A 135 10.18 5.52 -5.18
CA ILE A 135 9.99 4.86 -3.89
C ILE A 135 11.18 5.15 -2.98
N GLN A 136 12.40 5.06 -3.51
CA GLN A 136 13.59 5.34 -2.73
C GLN A 136 13.63 6.81 -2.29
N ALA A 137 13.16 7.72 -3.13
CA ALA A 137 13.05 9.12 -2.75
C ALA A 137 12.07 9.31 -1.60
N ALA A 138 10.96 8.59 -1.62
CA ALA A 138 9.97 8.64 -0.54
C ALA A 138 10.56 8.12 0.77
N VAL A 139 11.30 7.01 0.70
CA VAL A 139 11.97 6.45 1.88
C VAL A 139 13.00 7.45 2.43
N THR A 140 13.80 8.04 1.55
CA THR A 140 14.79 9.02 1.96
C THR A 140 14.15 10.22 2.66
N ALA A 141 13.03 10.70 2.12
CA ALA A 141 12.31 11.80 2.75
C ALA A 141 11.85 11.44 4.16
N ASN A 142 11.34 10.23 4.35
CA ASN A 142 10.88 9.76 5.66
C ASN A 142 12.04 9.60 6.63
N THR A 143 13.11 8.97 6.20
CA THR A 143 14.25 8.68 7.10
C THR A 143 14.99 9.95 7.46
N SER A 144 15.08 10.91 6.55
CA SER A 144 15.70 12.20 6.87
C SER A 144 14.92 12.95 7.93
N ARG A 145 13.59 12.86 7.88
CA ARG A 145 12.74 13.47 8.90
C ARG A 145 12.87 12.76 10.22
N ALA A 146 12.93 11.45 10.20
CA ALA A 146 13.01 10.65 11.43
C ALA A 146 14.29 10.94 12.22
N ARG A 147 15.34 11.38 11.54
CA ARG A 147 16.62 11.70 12.19
C ARG A 147 16.65 13.06 12.85
N ARG A 148 15.67 13.88 12.57
CA ARG A 148 15.58 15.19 13.22
C ARG A 148 14.90 15.07 14.57
#